data_d41433d1fbce639ffe73ec0257d121fb
#
_entry.id   d41433d1fbce639ffe73ec0257d121fb
#
_cell.length_a   1.000
_cell.length_b   1.000
_cell.length_c   1.000
_cell.angle_alpha   90.00
_cell.angle_beta   90.00
_cell.angle_gamma   90.00
#
_symmetry.space_group_name_H-M   'P 1'
#
loop_
_entity.id
_entity.type
_entity.pdbx_description
1 polymer ?
#
loop_
_entity_poly.entity_id
_entity_poly.type
_entity_poly.pdbx_seq_one_letter_code
_entity_poly.pdbx_strand_id
1 'polypeptide(L)'
;MAMHQFKAESKKLLDLMINSIYTNREIFLRELISNASDACDKRYFKSLTDTSIGITKDDLKIHIQPDKDSRTLTITDNGIGMTKEELEKNLGTIARSGSLDFKTENQSDNIDIIGQFGVGFYSAFMVSDKVTVITKKYGEEKGVKWESTGADGYTVTECDKFKPGTDVIMHIKEDTDEEIYGSYLEIWKLKALVKKYSDYVRWPIVMDITHQEQQPTGEEDKDGKPIMHTVNVTAPETVNSMVPIWQRAKTEVTDDECVEWYKETNRDQTDPAAVLRINAEGVVSYKALLFIPGKDIDNGISGAAKKGVKLYCNGVLIMEDCDKLLHDYFEFVRGVVDSPDLSLNISREILQHNRQLKVIGQNLEKKIKAELEKMMRDDRPKYETFWKNFGIHIKCGVCDE
;
A
#
# COMPACT_ATOMS: atom_id res chain seq x y z
N MET A 1 -6.72 23.29 42.27
CA MET A 1 -5.75 23.64 41.21
C MET A 1 -6.55 23.74 39.88
N ALA A 2 -6.45 24.84 39.17
CA ALA A 2 -7.07 24.96 37.86
C ALA A 2 -6.21 24.21 36.84
N MET A 3 -6.80 23.26 36.10
CA MET A 3 -6.15 22.55 35.01
C MET A 3 -6.18 23.44 33.76
N HIS A 4 -5.01 23.76 33.21
CA HIS A 4 -4.90 24.55 31.99
C HIS A 4 -4.75 23.62 30.79
N GLN A 5 -5.45 23.90 29.69
CA GLN A 5 -5.32 23.19 28.42
C GLN A 5 -4.12 23.76 27.62
N PHE A 6 -3.37 22.88 26.95
CA PHE A 6 -2.35 23.32 26.01
C PHE A 6 -3.00 23.98 24.79
N LYS A 7 -2.38 25.08 24.32
CA LYS A 7 -2.76 25.72 23.06
C LYS A 7 -1.83 25.21 21.97
N ALA A 8 -2.38 24.78 20.84
CA ALA A 8 -1.62 24.31 19.70
C ALA A 8 -1.45 25.46 18.66
N GLU A 9 -0.24 25.63 18.15
CA GLU A 9 0.04 26.44 16.97
C GLU A 9 -0.13 25.56 15.72
N SER A 10 -1.27 25.61 15.06
CA SER A 10 -1.63 24.73 13.94
C SER A 10 -0.60 24.78 12.81
N LYS A 11 -0.03 25.95 12.52
CA LYS A 11 1.01 26.13 11.49
C LYS A 11 2.26 25.31 11.81
N LYS A 12 2.79 25.41 13.03
CA LYS A 12 3.97 24.64 13.45
C LYS A 12 3.71 23.13 13.50
N LEU A 13 2.50 22.74 13.92
CA LEU A 13 2.13 21.33 13.90
C LEU A 13 2.10 20.78 12.46
N LEU A 14 1.54 21.52 11.53
CA LEU A 14 1.51 21.10 10.12
C LEU A 14 2.93 21.01 9.54
N ASP A 15 3.80 21.98 9.82
CA ASP A 15 5.20 21.95 9.42
C ASP A 15 5.95 20.74 9.99
N LEU A 16 5.74 20.42 11.27
CA LEU A 16 6.32 19.23 11.90
C LEU A 16 5.78 17.94 11.24
N MET A 17 4.51 17.91 10.88
CA MET A 17 3.90 16.76 10.22
C MET A 17 4.46 16.53 8.82
N ILE A 18 4.60 17.59 8.04
CA ILE A 18 5.13 17.52 6.68
C ILE A 18 6.63 17.16 6.66
N ASN A 19 7.41 17.71 7.62
CA ASN A 19 8.86 17.64 7.56
C ASN A 19 9.52 16.65 8.54
N SER A 20 8.77 16.11 9.53
CA SER A 20 9.37 15.31 10.62
C SER A 20 8.69 13.99 10.93
N ILE A 21 7.41 13.80 10.58
CA ILE A 21 6.69 12.56 10.90
C ILE A 21 7.08 11.44 9.95
N TYR A 22 7.34 11.76 8.70
CA TYR A 22 7.65 10.79 7.67
C TYR A 22 9.11 10.87 7.27
N THR A 23 9.80 9.73 7.32
CA THR A 23 11.21 9.63 6.92
C THR A 23 11.38 9.48 5.42
N ASN A 24 10.37 8.94 4.73
CA ASN A 24 10.39 8.69 3.29
C ASN A 24 9.25 9.45 2.59
N ARG A 25 9.59 10.32 1.66
CA ARG A 25 8.62 11.11 0.88
C ARG A 25 7.72 10.26 -0.01
N GLU A 26 8.22 9.13 -0.50
CA GLU A 26 7.47 8.24 -1.40
C GLU A 26 6.13 7.75 -0.83
N ILE A 27 5.97 7.77 0.49
CA ILE A 27 4.76 7.34 1.16
C ILE A 27 3.54 8.23 0.90
N PHE A 28 3.73 9.47 0.37
CA PHE A 28 2.60 10.34 0.04
C PHE A 28 1.58 9.62 -0.85
N LEU A 29 2.08 8.86 -1.84
CA LEU A 29 1.21 8.13 -2.77
C LEU A 29 0.43 7.02 -2.05
N ARG A 30 1.07 6.29 -1.14
CA ARG A 30 0.42 5.29 -0.28
C ARG A 30 -0.72 5.89 0.53
N GLU A 31 -0.48 7.02 1.17
CA GLU A 31 -1.47 7.66 2.04
C GLU A 31 -2.68 8.17 1.24
N LEU A 32 -2.45 8.78 0.08
CA LEU A 32 -3.53 9.27 -0.79
C LEU A 32 -4.33 8.12 -1.41
N ILE A 33 -3.68 7.04 -1.85
CA ILE A 33 -4.36 5.82 -2.32
C ILE A 33 -5.19 5.19 -1.18
N SER A 34 -4.66 5.16 0.04
CA SER A 34 -5.40 4.64 1.20
C SER A 34 -6.67 5.44 1.48
N ASN A 35 -6.60 6.78 1.40
CA ASN A 35 -7.77 7.64 1.55
C ASN A 35 -8.80 7.43 0.42
N ALA A 36 -8.34 7.28 -0.81
CA ALA A 36 -9.19 6.98 -1.96
C ALA A 36 -9.86 5.60 -1.83
N SER A 37 -9.11 4.59 -1.35
CA SER A 37 -9.65 3.26 -1.03
C SER A 37 -10.75 3.34 0.02
N ASP A 38 -10.52 4.04 1.13
CA ASP A 38 -11.53 4.23 2.18
C ASP A 38 -12.80 4.93 1.66
N ALA A 39 -12.66 5.88 0.73
CA ALA A 39 -13.79 6.55 0.09
C ALA A 39 -14.61 5.59 -0.78
N CYS A 40 -13.94 4.70 -1.51
CA CYS A 40 -14.58 3.62 -2.28
C CYS A 40 -15.29 2.62 -1.36
N ASP A 41 -14.65 2.21 -0.26
CA ASP A 41 -15.23 1.32 0.74
C ASP A 41 -16.52 1.88 1.33
N LYS A 42 -16.53 3.15 1.71
CA LYS A 42 -17.71 3.84 2.24
C LYS A 42 -18.84 3.89 1.23
N ARG A 43 -18.55 4.13 -0.04
CA ARG A 43 -19.57 4.15 -1.09
C ARG A 43 -20.13 2.77 -1.35
N TYR A 44 -19.26 1.75 -1.43
CA TYR A 44 -19.65 0.36 -1.58
C TYR A 44 -20.52 -0.12 -0.40
N PHE A 45 -20.09 0.16 0.83
CA PHE A 45 -20.86 -0.19 2.03
C PHE A 45 -22.27 0.43 2.01
N LYS A 46 -22.38 1.70 1.64
CA LYS A 46 -23.70 2.35 1.49
C LYS A 46 -24.54 1.69 0.41
N SER A 47 -23.95 1.25 -0.70
CA SER A 47 -24.70 0.58 -1.79
C SER A 47 -25.28 -0.78 -1.37
N LEU A 48 -24.71 -1.44 -0.36
CA LEU A 48 -25.27 -2.69 0.18
C LEU A 48 -26.57 -2.47 0.95
N THR A 49 -26.77 -1.27 1.50
CA THR A 49 -27.96 -0.91 2.27
C THR A 49 -28.94 -0.04 1.49
N ASP A 50 -28.47 0.71 0.50
CA ASP A 50 -29.24 1.60 -0.35
C ASP A 50 -29.05 1.23 -1.84
N THR A 51 -29.97 0.45 -2.36
CA THR A 51 -29.97 0.02 -3.76
C THR A 51 -30.14 1.15 -4.77
N SER A 52 -30.61 2.35 -4.36
CA SER A 52 -30.74 3.51 -5.24
C SER A 52 -29.39 4.05 -5.70
N ILE A 53 -28.31 3.72 -5.00
CA ILE A 53 -26.93 4.09 -5.38
C ILE A 53 -26.51 3.45 -6.71
N GLY A 54 -27.05 2.28 -7.04
CA GLY A 54 -26.95 1.65 -8.37
C GLY A 54 -25.52 1.37 -8.83
N ILE A 55 -24.58 1.10 -7.91
CA ILE A 55 -23.20 0.75 -8.22
C ILE A 55 -22.89 -0.69 -7.83
N THR A 56 -21.99 -1.28 -8.59
CA THR A 56 -21.37 -2.56 -8.29
C THR A 56 -19.94 -2.37 -7.82
N LYS A 57 -19.32 -3.44 -7.33
CA LYS A 57 -17.90 -3.42 -6.96
C LYS A 57 -17.00 -3.03 -8.13
N ASP A 58 -17.34 -3.46 -9.35
CA ASP A 58 -16.54 -3.25 -10.56
C ASP A 58 -16.58 -1.80 -11.07
N ASP A 59 -17.53 -1.00 -10.57
CA ASP A 59 -17.63 0.42 -10.92
C ASP A 59 -16.64 1.29 -10.16
N LEU A 60 -16.13 0.81 -9.02
CA LEU A 60 -15.26 1.56 -8.13
C LEU A 60 -13.79 1.41 -8.51
N LYS A 61 -13.07 2.53 -8.58
CA LYS A 61 -11.66 2.56 -8.95
C LYS A 61 -10.96 3.82 -8.45
N ILE A 62 -9.65 3.75 -8.43
CA ILE A 62 -8.74 4.87 -8.17
C ILE A 62 -7.97 5.13 -9.46
N HIS A 63 -7.92 6.36 -9.95
CA HIS A 63 -7.19 6.73 -11.15
C HIS A 63 -6.03 7.66 -10.80
N ILE A 64 -4.84 7.35 -11.28
CA ILE A 64 -3.62 8.15 -11.08
C ILE A 64 -3.21 8.71 -12.43
N GLN A 65 -3.17 10.03 -12.54
CA GLN A 65 -2.89 10.74 -13.78
C GLN A 65 -1.80 11.79 -13.59
N PRO A 66 -0.57 11.54 -14.03
CA PRO A 66 0.47 12.55 -14.11
C PRO A 66 0.30 13.41 -15.37
N ASP A 67 0.59 14.69 -15.23
CA ASP A 67 0.71 15.64 -16.33
C ASP A 67 2.04 16.40 -16.18
N LYS A 68 2.97 16.13 -17.07
CA LYS A 68 4.32 16.72 -17.06
C LYS A 68 4.32 18.18 -17.48
N ASP A 69 3.42 18.57 -18.39
CA ASP A 69 3.39 19.93 -18.93
C ASP A 69 2.91 20.92 -17.88
N SER A 70 1.90 20.55 -17.11
CA SER A 70 1.40 21.36 -15.99
C SER A 70 2.06 21.03 -14.64
N ARG A 71 3.02 20.09 -14.60
CA ARG A 71 3.64 19.55 -13.39
C ARG A 71 2.63 19.11 -12.34
N THR A 72 1.51 18.51 -12.74
CA THR A 72 0.48 18.05 -11.83
C THR A 72 0.39 16.54 -11.75
N LEU A 73 0.13 16.03 -10.55
CA LEU A 73 -0.25 14.65 -10.29
C LEU A 73 -1.65 14.63 -9.71
N THR A 74 -2.58 13.99 -10.41
CA THR A 74 -3.97 13.87 -9.97
C THR A 74 -4.27 12.44 -9.53
N ILE A 75 -4.86 12.31 -8.33
CA ILE A 75 -5.40 11.06 -7.83
C ILE A 75 -6.91 11.23 -7.69
N THR A 76 -7.66 10.46 -8.47
CA THR A 76 -9.12 10.51 -8.53
C THR A 76 -9.70 9.23 -7.96
N ASP A 77 -10.62 9.32 -7.04
CA ASP A 77 -11.52 8.23 -6.65
C ASP A 77 -12.96 8.53 -7.09
N ASN A 78 -13.70 7.49 -7.35
CA ASN A 78 -15.16 7.58 -7.54
C ASN A 78 -15.91 7.04 -6.32
N GLY A 79 -15.35 7.27 -5.14
CA GLY A 79 -15.89 6.92 -3.83
C GLY A 79 -17.08 7.78 -3.41
N ILE A 80 -17.32 7.87 -2.08
CA ILE A 80 -18.50 8.55 -1.51
C ILE A 80 -18.46 10.07 -1.70
N GLY A 81 -17.27 10.69 -1.83
CA GLY A 81 -17.07 12.13 -1.83
C GLY A 81 -17.37 12.79 -0.49
N MET A 82 -17.34 14.13 -0.45
CA MET A 82 -17.55 14.92 0.77
C MET A 82 -18.48 16.10 0.50
N THR A 83 -19.31 16.47 1.50
CA THR A 83 -19.98 17.77 1.56
C THR A 83 -18.98 18.86 1.93
N LYS A 84 -19.40 20.13 1.88
CA LYS A 84 -18.56 21.26 2.31
C LYS A 84 -18.15 21.13 3.77
N GLU A 85 -19.09 20.81 4.64
CA GLU A 85 -18.87 20.66 6.09
C GLU A 85 -17.94 19.48 6.39
N GLU A 86 -18.11 18.37 5.69
CA GLU A 86 -17.21 17.20 5.81
C GLU A 86 -15.80 17.53 5.32
N LEU A 87 -15.68 18.26 4.22
CA LEU A 87 -14.39 18.68 3.67
C LEU A 87 -13.65 19.60 4.64
N GLU A 88 -14.31 20.65 5.16
CA GLU A 88 -13.74 21.55 6.17
C GLU A 88 -13.36 20.80 7.46
N LYS A 89 -14.20 19.85 7.88
CA LYS A 89 -13.97 19.03 9.06
C LYS A 89 -12.78 18.10 8.89
N ASN A 90 -12.64 17.44 7.72
CA ASN A 90 -11.64 16.40 7.47
C ASN A 90 -10.29 16.95 7.01
N LEU A 91 -10.28 18.05 6.24
CA LEU A 91 -9.05 18.67 5.72
C LEU A 91 -8.69 19.97 6.43
N GLY A 92 -9.61 20.58 7.17
CA GLY A 92 -9.36 21.78 7.96
C GLY A 92 -9.00 21.51 9.41
N THR A 93 -9.13 20.26 9.89
CA THR A 93 -8.76 19.87 11.26
C THR A 93 -7.67 18.80 11.23
N ILE A 94 -6.49 19.16 11.71
CA ILE A 94 -5.34 18.25 11.79
C ILE A 94 -5.63 17.09 12.75
N ALA A 95 -5.22 15.87 12.38
CA ALA A 95 -5.39 14.64 13.14
C ALA A 95 -6.86 14.22 13.35
N ARG A 96 -7.74 14.55 12.40
CA ARG A 96 -9.12 14.06 12.37
C ARG A 96 -9.34 13.09 11.21
N SER A 97 -9.85 11.91 11.51
CA SER A 97 -10.15 10.88 10.49
C SER A 97 -11.65 10.72 10.30
N GLY A 98 -12.17 11.20 9.15
CA GLY A 98 -13.55 10.93 8.75
C GLY A 98 -13.82 9.45 8.42
N SER A 99 -12.78 8.66 8.21
CA SER A 99 -12.88 7.21 8.03
C SER A 99 -13.12 6.50 9.36
N LEU A 100 -12.42 6.93 10.42
CA LEU A 100 -12.63 6.40 11.77
C LEU A 100 -14.02 6.80 12.31
N ASP A 101 -14.46 8.06 12.09
CA ASP A 101 -15.79 8.52 12.45
C ASP A 101 -16.85 7.61 11.79
N PHE A 102 -16.72 7.32 10.50
CA PHE A 102 -17.64 6.47 9.73
C PHE A 102 -17.71 5.03 10.27
N LYS A 103 -16.56 4.42 10.62
CA LYS A 103 -16.50 3.07 11.22
C LYS A 103 -17.24 3.03 12.55
N THR A 104 -17.03 4.04 13.38
CA THR A 104 -17.65 4.15 14.71
C THR A 104 -19.17 4.34 14.62
N GLU A 105 -19.65 5.19 13.70
CA GLU A 105 -21.07 5.45 13.50
C GLU A 105 -21.85 4.24 12.98
N ASN A 106 -21.22 3.40 12.14
CA ASN A 106 -21.90 2.26 11.54
C ASN A 106 -21.73 0.95 12.33
N GLN A 107 -21.00 0.96 13.47
CA GLN A 107 -20.76 -0.20 14.34
C GLN A 107 -20.42 -1.49 13.58
N SER A 108 -19.75 -1.36 12.44
CA SER A 108 -19.50 -2.47 11.52
C SER A 108 -18.04 -2.93 11.62
N ASP A 109 -17.84 -4.15 12.10
CA ASP A 109 -16.52 -4.81 12.08
C ASP A 109 -16.08 -5.20 10.66
N ASN A 110 -16.99 -5.13 9.68
CA ASN A 110 -16.74 -5.53 8.30
C ASN A 110 -16.17 -4.42 7.40
N ILE A 111 -15.92 -3.21 7.93
CA ILE A 111 -15.33 -2.11 7.17
C ILE A 111 -13.85 -2.02 7.52
N ASP A 112 -13.00 -2.48 6.62
CA ASP A 112 -11.55 -2.41 6.75
C ASP A 112 -11.06 -1.01 6.36
N ILE A 113 -11.04 -0.08 7.32
CA ILE A 113 -10.56 1.27 7.12
C ILE A 113 -9.04 1.30 7.27
N ILE A 114 -8.37 1.88 6.27
CA ILE A 114 -6.92 2.05 6.24
C ILE A 114 -6.52 3.38 6.92
N GLY A 115 -7.22 4.49 6.62
CA GLY A 115 -6.89 5.85 7.06
C GLY A 115 -7.44 6.20 8.45
N GLN A 116 -6.75 5.83 9.53
CA GLN A 116 -7.24 6.00 10.91
C GLN A 116 -6.79 7.30 11.60
N PHE A 117 -5.67 7.91 11.17
CA PHE A 117 -5.01 8.98 11.94
C PHE A 117 -5.36 10.41 11.50
N GLY A 118 -5.97 10.60 10.31
CA GLY A 118 -6.34 11.92 9.80
C GLY A 118 -5.16 12.84 9.49
N VAL A 119 -3.99 12.29 9.24
CA VAL A 119 -2.77 13.04 8.91
C VAL A 119 -2.20 12.68 7.54
N GLY A 120 -2.55 11.51 7.00
CA GLY A 120 -2.00 10.98 5.74
C GLY A 120 -2.19 11.93 4.56
N PHE A 121 -3.31 12.67 4.50
CA PHE A 121 -3.57 13.65 3.45
C PHE A 121 -2.47 14.71 3.34
N TYR A 122 -1.96 15.20 4.47
CA TYR A 122 -0.94 16.26 4.46
C TYR A 122 0.42 15.81 3.94
N SER A 123 0.65 14.51 3.77
CA SER A 123 1.85 13.99 3.11
C SER A 123 1.96 14.47 1.65
N ALA A 124 0.85 14.88 1.02
CA ALA A 124 0.85 15.51 -0.29
C ALA A 124 1.80 16.73 -0.36
N PHE A 125 1.88 17.53 0.72
CA PHE A 125 2.76 18.70 0.78
C PHE A 125 4.26 18.38 0.90
N MET A 126 4.62 17.11 1.12
CA MET A 126 6.03 16.69 1.06
C MET A 126 6.59 16.83 -0.36
N VAL A 127 5.74 16.61 -1.38
CA VAL A 127 6.13 16.57 -2.81
C VAL A 127 5.51 17.69 -3.64
N SER A 128 4.53 18.43 -3.11
CA SER A 128 3.81 19.49 -3.82
C SER A 128 3.88 20.82 -3.07
N ASP A 129 3.84 21.91 -3.81
CA ASP A 129 3.77 23.29 -3.29
C ASP A 129 2.33 23.80 -3.24
N LYS A 130 1.41 23.15 -3.97
CA LYS A 130 -0.02 23.43 -3.95
C LYS A 130 -0.82 22.14 -4.08
N VAL A 131 -1.87 22.02 -3.27
CA VAL A 131 -2.84 20.93 -3.33
C VAL A 131 -4.23 21.50 -3.54
N THR A 132 -4.94 20.98 -4.54
CA THR A 132 -6.34 21.28 -4.82
C THR A 132 -7.15 20.00 -4.66
N VAL A 133 -8.23 20.05 -3.88
CA VAL A 133 -9.16 18.92 -3.73
C VAL A 133 -10.50 19.34 -4.29
N ILE A 134 -11.01 18.60 -5.27
CA ILE A 134 -12.33 18.79 -5.84
C ILE A 134 -13.17 17.57 -5.49
N THR A 135 -14.22 17.76 -4.71
CA THR A 135 -15.04 16.65 -4.22
C THR A 135 -16.52 16.91 -4.40
N LYS A 136 -17.27 15.84 -4.60
CA LYS A 136 -18.74 15.88 -4.63
C LYS A 136 -19.28 14.66 -3.90
N LYS A 137 -20.05 14.86 -2.87
CA LYS A 137 -20.71 13.76 -2.16
C LYS A 137 -21.79 13.12 -3.03
N TYR A 138 -21.96 11.83 -2.92
CA TYR A 138 -23.10 11.15 -3.53
C TYR A 138 -24.42 11.74 -3.02
N GLY A 139 -25.30 12.11 -3.95
CA GLY A 139 -26.59 12.75 -3.66
C GLY A 139 -26.58 14.28 -3.68
N GLU A 140 -25.41 14.93 -3.69
CA GLU A 140 -25.32 16.39 -3.79
C GLU A 140 -25.39 16.86 -5.24
N GLU A 141 -25.92 18.07 -5.47
CA GLU A 141 -26.00 18.67 -6.81
C GLU A 141 -24.67 19.29 -7.23
N LYS A 142 -24.00 20.00 -6.32
CA LYS A 142 -22.74 20.71 -6.56
C LYS A 142 -21.56 20.04 -5.90
N GLY A 143 -20.38 20.28 -6.47
CA GLY A 143 -19.11 19.94 -5.89
C GLY A 143 -18.54 21.08 -5.04
N VAL A 144 -17.49 20.77 -4.30
CA VAL A 144 -16.74 21.71 -3.48
C VAL A 144 -15.26 21.60 -3.81
N LYS A 145 -14.60 22.75 -3.95
CA LYS A 145 -13.18 22.89 -4.20
C LYS A 145 -12.49 23.44 -2.95
N TRP A 146 -11.45 22.76 -2.49
CA TRP A 146 -10.55 23.17 -1.43
C TRP A 146 -9.16 23.38 -2.04
N GLU A 147 -8.47 24.46 -1.66
CA GLU A 147 -7.10 24.74 -2.12
C GLU A 147 -6.24 25.24 -0.97
N SER A 148 -4.99 24.77 -0.94
CA SER A 148 -3.99 25.20 0.02
C SER A 148 -2.58 25.10 -0.58
N THR A 149 -1.69 25.99 -0.11
CA THR A 149 -0.25 25.94 -0.36
C THR A 149 0.53 25.48 0.87
N GLY A 150 -0.13 24.84 1.84
CA GLY A 150 0.46 24.30 3.06
C GLY A 150 0.02 25.04 4.32
N ALA A 151 0.99 25.41 5.16
CA ALA A 151 0.74 25.92 6.52
C ALA A 151 0.03 27.29 6.62
N ASP A 152 -0.11 28.02 5.51
CA ASP A 152 -0.71 29.36 5.51
C ASP A 152 -2.24 29.39 5.51
N GLY A 153 -2.86 28.20 5.41
CA GLY A 153 -4.32 28.06 5.42
C GLY A 153 -4.88 27.48 4.12
N TYR A 154 -6.20 27.56 3.98
CA TYR A 154 -6.91 27.00 2.82
C TYR A 154 -8.12 27.87 2.44
N THR A 155 -8.59 27.68 1.22
CA THR A 155 -9.83 28.27 0.71
C THR A 155 -10.82 27.17 0.35
N VAL A 156 -12.12 27.46 0.50
CA VAL A 156 -13.22 26.55 0.12
C VAL A 156 -14.22 27.31 -0.72
N THR A 157 -14.51 26.78 -1.92
CA THR A 157 -15.47 27.37 -2.86
C THR A 157 -16.36 26.28 -3.48
N GLU A 158 -17.57 26.62 -3.86
CA GLU A 158 -18.41 25.73 -4.67
C GLU A 158 -17.85 25.61 -6.09
N CYS A 159 -18.03 24.45 -6.71
CA CYS A 159 -17.61 24.19 -8.07
C CYS A 159 -18.53 23.18 -8.76
N ASP A 160 -18.45 23.11 -10.07
CA ASP A 160 -19.13 22.10 -10.85
C ASP A 160 -18.29 20.81 -10.89
N LYS A 161 -18.85 19.72 -10.35
CA LYS A 161 -18.32 18.36 -10.48
C LYS A 161 -19.46 17.42 -10.85
N PHE A 162 -19.34 16.76 -11.99
CA PHE A 162 -20.46 15.95 -12.52
C PHE A 162 -20.67 14.66 -11.73
N LYS A 163 -19.61 13.95 -11.40
CA LYS A 163 -19.66 12.63 -10.75
C LYS A 163 -19.27 12.71 -9.27
N PRO A 164 -19.92 11.92 -8.40
CA PRO A 164 -19.45 11.74 -7.02
C PRO A 164 -18.02 11.20 -6.95
N GLY A 165 -17.31 11.50 -5.87
CA GLY A 165 -15.93 11.12 -5.62
C GLY A 165 -15.03 12.33 -5.38
N THR A 166 -13.73 12.10 -5.35
CA THR A 166 -12.75 13.13 -5.00
C THR A 166 -11.56 13.10 -5.99
N ASP A 167 -11.15 14.30 -6.44
CA ASP A 167 -9.91 14.52 -7.16
C ASP A 167 -8.93 15.25 -6.24
N VAL A 168 -7.78 14.69 -6.00
CA VAL A 168 -6.66 15.33 -5.30
C VAL A 168 -5.62 15.68 -6.35
N ILE A 169 -5.47 16.97 -6.62
CA ILE A 169 -4.57 17.53 -7.65
C ILE A 169 -3.40 18.19 -6.92
N MET A 170 -2.22 17.69 -7.14
CA MET A 170 -0.96 18.16 -6.56
C MET A 170 -0.13 18.85 -7.64
N HIS A 171 0.25 20.11 -7.44
CA HIS A 171 1.29 20.74 -8.24
C HIS A 171 2.65 20.34 -7.64
N ILE A 172 3.41 19.55 -8.40
CA ILE A 172 4.67 18.95 -7.95
C ILE A 172 5.77 20.01 -7.90
N LYS A 173 6.48 20.06 -6.77
CA LYS A 173 7.60 20.98 -6.52
C LYS A 173 8.64 20.93 -7.63
N GLU A 174 9.36 22.04 -7.82
CA GLU A 174 10.54 22.07 -8.69
C GLU A 174 11.63 21.15 -8.14
N ASP A 175 12.43 20.62 -9.05
CA ASP A 175 13.57 19.78 -8.72
C ASP A 175 14.63 20.60 -7.98
N THR A 176 15.30 19.97 -7.03
CA THR A 176 16.40 20.56 -6.25
C THR A 176 17.66 19.70 -6.41
N ASP A 177 18.79 20.18 -5.94
CA ASP A 177 20.05 19.41 -5.94
C ASP A 177 19.96 18.14 -5.09
N GLU A 178 19.05 18.10 -4.10
CA GLU A 178 18.86 16.98 -3.18
C GLU A 178 17.74 16.00 -3.61
N GLU A 179 16.73 16.48 -4.36
CA GLU A 179 15.54 15.73 -4.69
C GLU A 179 15.01 16.05 -6.09
N ILE A 180 14.78 15.00 -6.89
CA ILE A 180 14.19 15.11 -8.23
C ILE A 180 12.68 14.85 -8.10
N TYR A 181 11.92 15.90 -7.77
CA TYR A 181 10.47 15.82 -7.60
C TYR A 181 9.72 15.47 -8.90
N GLY A 182 10.24 15.94 -10.06
CA GLY A 182 9.71 15.60 -11.37
C GLY A 182 9.64 14.10 -11.65
N SER A 183 10.44 13.29 -10.92
CA SER A 183 10.36 11.83 -11.01
C SER A 183 9.00 11.27 -10.61
N TYR A 184 8.23 11.97 -9.76
CA TYR A 184 6.87 11.58 -9.37
C TYR A 184 5.82 11.84 -10.47
N LEU A 185 6.21 12.39 -11.61
CA LEU A 185 5.39 12.51 -12.81
C LEU A 185 5.71 11.41 -13.84
N GLU A 186 6.66 10.53 -13.53
CA GLU A 186 7.03 9.42 -14.40
C GLU A 186 6.16 8.19 -14.14
N ILE A 187 5.53 7.67 -15.18
CA ILE A 187 4.64 6.49 -15.12
C ILE A 187 5.36 5.29 -14.49
N TRP A 188 6.61 5.02 -14.89
CA TRP A 188 7.37 3.89 -14.35
C TRP A 188 7.61 4.02 -12.84
N LYS A 189 7.88 5.24 -12.34
CA LYS A 189 8.09 5.51 -10.91
C LYS A 189 6.79 5.31 -10.13
N LEU A 190 5.68 5.85 -10.64
CA LEU A 190 4.36 5.71 -10.01
C LEU A 190 3.93 4.24 -9.97
N LYS A 191 4.11 3.48 -11.07
CA LYS A 191 3.86 2.02 -11.09
C LYS A 191 4.69 1.30 -10.04
N ALA A 192 5.97 1.62 -9.92
CA ALA A 192 6.85 1.01 -8.93
C ALA A 192 6.39 1.31 -7.49
N LEU A 193 5.94 2.54 -7.21
CA LEU A 193 5.42 2.93 -5.91
C LEU A 193 4.09 2.24 -5.59
N VAL A 194 3.17 2.15 -6.56
CA VAL A 194 1.91 1.39 -6.40
C VAL A 194 2.21 -0.06 -6.09
N LYS A 195 3.09 -0.70 -6.88
CA LYS A 195 3.51 -2.10 -6.64
C LYS A 195 4.15 -2.30 -5.28
N LYS A 196 4.95 -1.33 -4.83
CA LYS A 196 5.65 -1.42 -3.55
C LYS A 196 4.70 -1.31 -2.36
N TYR A 197 3.83 -0.29 -2.34
CA TYR A 197 3.11 0.11 -1.14
C TYR A 197 1.62 -0.24 -1.16
N SER A 198 1.00 -0.32 -2.34
CA SER A 198 -0.45 -0.38 -2.52
C SER A 198 -0.91 -1.48 -3.47
N ASP A 199 -0.04 -2.46 -3.77
CA ASP A 199 -0.34 -3.53 -4.74
C ASP A 199 -1.61 -4.32 -4.37
N TYR A 200 -1.88 -4.45 -3.08
CA TYR A 200 -2.99 -5.26 -2.56
C TYR A 200 -4.14 -4.42 -2.00
N VAL A 201 -4.20 -3.14 -2.34
CA VAL A 201 -5.42 -2.33 -2.14
C VAL A 201 -6.54 -2.97 -2.95
N ARG A 202 -7.71 -3.16 -2.32
CA ARG A 202 -8.82 -3.97 -2.88
C ARG A 202 -9.49 -3.39 -4.13
N TRP A 203 -9.25 -2.12 -4.45
CA TRP A 203 -9.83 -1.43 -5.59
C TRP A 203 -8.83 -1.32 -6.74
N PRO A 204 -9.28 -1.40 -8.01
CA PRO A 204 -8.41 -1.20 -9.15
C PRO A 204 -7.76 0.19 -9.09
N ILE A 205 -6.44 0.22 -9.14
CA ILE A 205 -5.66 1.44 -9.36
C ILE A 205 -5.31 1.49 -10.83
N VAL A 206 -5.84 2.50 -11.52
CA VAL A 206 -5.76 2.62 -12.98
C VAL A 206 -4.84 3.77 -13.35
N MET A 207 -4.03 3.56 -14.38
CA MET A 207 -3.19 4.59 -15.02
C MET A 207 -3.34 4.51 -16.53
N ASP A 208 -3.29 5.66 -17.21
CA ASP A 208 -3.26 5.72 -18.66
C ASP A 208 -1.83 5.44 -19.15
N ILE A 209 -1.65 4.30 -19.80
CA ILE A 209 -0.33 3.81 -20.23
C ILE A 209 -0.26 3.81 -21.74
N THR A 210 0.83 4.38 -22.28
CA THR A 210 1.08 4.43 -23.71
C THR A 210 1.96 3.26 -24.13
N HIS A 211 1.44 2.44 -25.02
CA HIS A 211 2.16 1.34 -25.68
C HIS A 211 2.44 1.66 -27.12
N GLN A 212 3.48 1.04 -27.66
CA GLN A 212 3.76 1.06 -29.08
C GLN A 212 3.14 -0.17 -29.73
N GLU A 213 2.23 0.07 -30.64
CA GLU A 213 1.59 -0.98 -31.43
C GLU A 213 2.02 -0.89 -32.89
N GLN A 214 2.20 -2.05 -33.50
CA GLN A 214 2.42 -2.15 -34.95
C GLN A 214 1.06 -2.21 -35.65
N GLN A 215 0.73 -1.18 -36.45
CA GLN A 215 -0.50 -1.13 -37.21
C GLN A 215 -0.21 -1.09 -38.71
N PRO A 216 -0.99 -1.78 -39.56
CA PRO A 216 -0.80 -1.75 -40.99
C PRO A 216 -1.10 -0.35 -41.55
N THR A 217 -0.24 0.16 -42.43
CA THR A 217 -0.43 1.46 -43.11
C THR A 217 -1.55 1.45 -44.16
N GLY A 218 -2.08 0.27 -44.50
CA GLY A 218 -2.98 0.07 -45.63
C GLY A 218 -2.25 -0.08 -46.96
N GLU A 219 -0.92 0.00 -46.98
CA GLU A 219 -0.06 -0.22 -48.14
C GLU A 219 0.61 -1.60 -48.01
N GLU A 220 0.90 -2.21 -49.15
CA GLU A 220 1.63 -3.47 -49.27
C GLU A 220 3.04 -3.23 -49.81
N ASP A 221 4.00 -4.02 -49.34
CA ASP A 221 5.33 -4.05 -49.91
C ASP A 221 5.36 -4.78 -51.27
N LYS A 222 6.53 -4.85 -51.90
CA LYS A 222 6.70 -5.50 -53.22
C LYS A 222 6.40 -7.00 -53.20
N ASP A 223 6.31 -7.61 -52.01
CA ASP A 223 6.01 -9.02 -51.83
C ASP A 223 4.56 -9.25 -51.38
N GLY A 224 3.69 -8.20 -51.37
CA GLY A 224 2.28 -8.27 -51.00
C GLY A 224 2.06 -8.37 -49.48
N LYS A 225 3.04 -7.99 -48.65
CA LYS A 225 2.89 -7.95 -47.21
C LYS A 225 2.52 -6.55 -46.75
N PRO A 226 1.62 -6.40 -45.76
CA PRO A 226 1.24 -5.10 -45.22
C PRO A 226 2.45 -4.38 -44.61
N ILE A 227 2.66 -3.14 -45.01
CA ILE A 227 3.67 -2.27 -44.40
C ILE A 227 3.14 -1.86 -43.05
N MET A 228 3.92 -2.15 -41.97
CA MET A 228 3.57 -1.83 -40.61
C MET A 228 4.21 -0.50 -40.17
N HIS A 229 3.48 0.31 -39.44
CA HIS A 229 4.03 1.49 -38.76
C HIS A 229 3.76 1.41 -37.27
N THR A 230 4.64 2.03 -36.46
CA THR A 230 4.50 2.08 -34.99
C THR A 230 3.61 3.27 -34.63
N VAL A 231 2.51 3.02 -33.95
CA VAL A 231 1.63 4.03 -33.35
C VAL A 231 1.68 3.93 -31.82
N ASN A 232 1.62 5.10 -31.20
CA ASN A 232 1.45 5.16 -29.75
C ASN A 232 -0.05 5.08 -29.43
N VAL A 233 -0.45 4.05 -28.69
CA VAL A 233 -1.82 3.86 -28.21
C VAL A 233 -1.83 4.01 -26.69
N THR A 234 -2.63 4.94 -26.18
CA THR A 234 -2.81 5.16 -24.74
C THR A 234 -4.10 4.50 -24.28
N ALA A 235 -4.01 3.63 -23.31
CA ALA A 235 -5.15 2.92 -22.73
C ALA A 235 -5.07 2.86 -21.20
N PRO A 236 -6.23 2.85 -20.50
CA PRO A 236 -6.25 2.69 -19.07
C PRO A 236 -5.91 1.24 -18.68
N GLU A 237 -4.93 1.09 -17.77
CA GLU A 237 -4.50 -0.21 -17.25
C GLU A 237 -4.58 -0.25 -15.74
N THR A 238 -5.03 -1.39 -15.21
CA THR A 238 -4.94 -1.67 -13.77
C THR A 238 -3.51 -2.06 -13.41
N VAL A 239 -2.89 -1.31 -12.49
CA VAL A 239 -1.47 -1.45 -12.14
C VAL A 239 -1.21 -2.17 -10.82
N ASN A 240 -2.26 -2.49 -10.05
CA ASN A 240 -2.17 -3.24 -8.81
C ASN A 240 -2.79 -4.63 -8.93
N SER A 241 -2.41 -5.55 -8.02
CA SER A 241 -2.87 -6.95 -8.00
C SER A 241 -4.15 -7.17 -7.20
N MET A 242 -4.54 -6.25 -6.33
CA MET A 242 -5.73 -6.22 -5.47
C MET A 242 -5.84 -7.37 -4.45
N VAL A 243 -5.75 -8.63 -4.87
CA VAL A 243 -5.93 -9.78 -3.97
C VAL A 243 -4.60 -10.50 -3.78
N PRO A 244 -4.00 -10.40 -2.59
CA PRO A 244 -2.74 -11.06 -2.32
C PRO A 244 -2.89 -12.58 -2.23
N ILE A 245 -1.85 -13.29 -2.68
CA ILE A 245 -1.82 -14.76 -2.72
C ILE A 245 -2.06 -15.39 -1.33
N TRP A 246 -1.58 -14.75 -0.26
CA TRP A 246 -1.74 -15.24 1.13
C TRP A 246 -3.15 -15.05 1.70
N GLN A 247 -3.99 -14.24 1.06
CA GLN A 247 -5.39 -14.07 1.48
C GLN A 247 -6.33 -15.03 0.78
N ARG A 248 -5.91 -15.63 -0.35
CA ARG A 248 -6.73 -16.61 -1.09
C ARG A 248 -6.84 -17.94 -0.32
N ALA A 249 -7.94 -18.66 -0.53
CA ALA A 249 -8.13 -19.98 0.07
C ALA A 249 -7.06 -20.98 -0.40
N LYS A 250 -6.73 -21.96 0.44
CA LYS A 250 -5.77 -23.01 0.05
C LYS A 250 -6.21 -23.82 -1.17
N THR A 251 -7.52 -23.88 -1.43
CA THR A 251 -8.10 -24.54 -2.60
C THR A 251 -7.97 -23.74 -3.90
N GLU A 252 -7.67 -22.44 -3.80
CA GLU A 252 -7.59 -21.53 -4.93
C GLU A 252 -6.13 -21.23 -5.36
N VAL A 253 -5.17 -21.61 -4.52
CA VAL A 253 -3.75 -21.36 -4.76
C VAL A 253 -2.96 -22.62 -4.48
N THR A 254 -2.21 -23.08 -5.47
CA THR A 254 -1.32 -24.23 -5.36
C THR A 254 0.00 -23.86 -4.66
N ASP A 255 0.73 -24.87 -4.20
CA ASP A 255 2.05 -24.66 -3.64
C ASP A 255 3.04 -24.19 -4.72
N ASP A 256 2.87 -24.62 -5.97
CA ASP A 256 3.70 -24.17 -7.12
C ASP A 256 3.51 -22.68 -7.38
N GLU A 257 2.26 -22.15 -7.31
CA GLU A 257 2.02 -20.71 -7.43
C GLU A 257 2.68 -19.92 -6.27
N CYS A 258 2.71 -20.48 -5.06
CA CYS A 258 3.43 -19.88 -3.94
C CYS A 258 4.95 -19.87 -4.19
N VAL A 259 5.49 -20.93 -4.78
CA VAL A 259 6.92 -21.04 -5.13
C VAL A 259 7.30 -20.03 -6.21
N GLU A 260 6.48 -19.89 -7.26
CA GLU A 260 6.70 -18.88 -8.30
C GLU A 260 6.63 -17.45 -7.72
N TRP A 261 5.64 -17.17 -6.89
CA TRP A 261 5.53 -15.89 -6.20
C TRP A 261 6.78 -15.59 -5.34
N TYR A 262 7.32 -16.62 -4.65
CA TYR A 262 8.56 -16.50 -3.87
C TYR A 262 9.71 -16.10 -4.77
N LYS A 263 9.92 -16.80 -5.89
CA LYS A 263 11.01 -16.56 -6.83
C LYS A 263 10.97 -15.14 -7.40
N GLU A 264 9.81 -14.70 -7.83
CA GLU A 264 9.61 -13.35 -8.37
C GLU A 264 9.87 -12.26 -7.31
N THR A 265 9.28 -12.43 -6.11
CA THR A 265 9.34 -11.42 -5.04
C THR A 265 10.74 -11.29 -4.45
N ASN A 266 11.48 -12.40 -4.31
CA ASN A 266 12.80 -12.42 -3.70
C ASN A 266 13.93 -12.41 -4.75
N ARG A 267 13.59 -12.43 -6.05
CA ARG A 267 14.56 -12.56 -7.16
C ARG A 267 15.47 -13.77 -7.00
N ASP A 268 14.93 -14.85 -6.45
CA ASP A 268 15.58 -16.12 -6.22
C ASP A 268 15.06 -17.15 -7.23
N GLN A 269 15.95 -17.76 -8.00
CA GLN A 269 15.56 -18.77 -8.99
C GLN A 269 15.50 -20.19 -8.41
N THR A 270 15.81 -20.34 -7.11
CA THR A 270 15.81 -21.64 -6.45
C THR A 270 14.49 -21.88 -5.71
N ASP A 271 14.03 -23.12 -5.68
CA ASP A 271 12.86 -23.48 -4.91
C ASP A 271 13.14 -23.34 -3.41
N PRO A 272 12.18 -22.83 -2.63
CA PRO A 272 12.28 -22.81 -1.18
C PRO A 272 12.29 -24.23 -0.61
N ALA A 273 13.01 -24.42 0.49
CA ALA A 273 13.00 -25.68 1.22
C ALA A 273 11.67 -25.97 1.89
N ALA A 274 10.91 -24.94 2.26
CA ALA A 274 9.56 -25.11 2.78
C ALA A 274 8.70 -23.88 2.50
N VAL A 275 7.39 -24.11 2.38
CA VAL A 275 6.34 -23.10 2.26
C VAL A 275 5.39 -23.25 3.44
N LEU A 276 5.22 -22.19 4.25
CA LEU A 276 4.33 -22.17 5.39
C LEU A 276 3.16 -21.22 5.11
N ARG A 277 1.96 -21.75 4.98
CA ARG A 277 0.70 -20.99 4.81
C ARG A 277 -0.05 -20.99 6.14
N ILE A 278 -0.14 -19.82 6.77
CA ILE A 278 -0.69 -19.66 8.11
C ILE A 278 -1.93 -18.76 8.03
N ASN A 279 -3.02 -19.23 8.61
CA ASN A 279 -4.20 -18.43 8.92
C ASN A 279 -4.45 -18.60 10.41
N ALA A 280 -4.35 -17.51 11.18
CA ALA A 280 -4.56 -17.52 12.62
C ALA A 280 -5.69 -16.56 12.98
N GLU A 281 -6.64 -17.07 13.73
CA GLU A 281 -7.76 -16.35 14.28
C GLU A 281 -7.76 -16.52 15.81
N GLY A 282 -7.92 -15.44 16.57
CA GLY A 282 -7.87 -15.49 18.03
C GLY A 282 -7.64 -14.13 18.66
N VAL A 283 -6.74 -14.06 19.65
CA VAL A 283 -6.38 -12.80 20.32
C VAL A 283 -5.78 -11.77 19.35
N VAL A 284 -5.08 -12.26 18.34
CA VAL A 284 -4.59 -11.49 17.19
C VAL A 284 -4.86 -12.31 15.94
N SER A 285 -5.55 -11.70 14.99
CA SER A 285 -5.83 -12.31 13.69
C SER A 285 -4.74 -11.92 12.69
N TYR A 286 -4.21 -12.89 11.96
CA TYR A 286 -3.24 -12.62 10.91
C TYR A 286 -3.18 -13.76 9.88
N LYS A 287 -2.78 -13.42 8.67
CA LYS A 287 -2.40 -14.38 7.64
C LYS A 287 -0.92 -14.23 7.34
N ALA A 288 -0.25 -15.35 7.09
CA ALA A 288 1.16 -15.32 6.72
C ALA A 288 1.47 -16.36 5.63
N LEU A 289 2.36 -15.96 4.74
CA LEU A 289 2.99 -16.84 3.77
C LEU A 289 4.50 -16.72 3.95
N LEU A 290 5.11 -17.75 4.56
CA LEU A 290 6.54 -17.75 4.87
C LEU A 290 7.23 -18.82 4.07
N PHE A 291 8.50 -18.56 3.77
CA PHE A 291 9.39 -19.46 3.01
C PHE A 291 10.69 -19.67 3.78
N ILE A 292 11.12 -20.92 3.81
CA ILE A 292 12.47 -21.29 4.20
C ILE A 292 13.24 -21.42 2.89
N PRO A 293 14.26 -20.58 2.58
CA PRO A 293 15.01 -20.69 1.34
C PRO A 293 15.73 -22.03 1.19
N GLY A 294 15.89 -22.48 -0.04
CA GLY A 294 16.65 -23.71 -0.33
C GLY A 294 18.16 -23.51 -0.28
N LYS A 295 18.63 -22.28 -0.55
CA LYS A 295 20.03 -21.86 -0.51
C LYS A 295 20.17 -20.52 0.17
N ASP A 296 21.35 -20.25 0.70
CA ASP A 296 21.69 -18.91 1.14
C ASP A 296 21.86 -18.00 -0.08
N ILE A 297 20.99 -16.98 -0.18
CA ILE A 297 20.99 -16.01 -1.28
C ILE A 297 22.12 -15.00 -1.09
N ASP A 298 22.64 -14.86 0.12
CA ASP A 298 23.66 -13.88 0.51
C ASP A 298 25.10 -14.43 0.32
N ASN A 299 25.43 -14.92 -0.87
CA ASN A 299 26.82 -15.28 -1.20
C ASN A 299 27.78 -14.08 -1.27
N GLY A 300 27.61 -13.06 -0.43
CA GLY A 300 28.61 -12.01 -0.19
C GLY A 300 28.88 -11.02 -1.35
N ILE A 301 28.15 -11.09 -2.47
CA ILE A 301 28.45 -10.31 -3.68
C ILE A 301 27.48 -9.13 -3.90
N SER A 302 26.34 -9.14 -3.27
CA SER A 302 25.42 -7.96 -3.30
C SER A 302 24.91 -7.68 -1.90
N GLY A 303 25.51 -6.72 -1.22
CA GLY A 303 25.15 -6.25 0.12
C GLY A 303 23.79 -5.58 0.21
N ALA A 304 22.73 -6.18 -0.34
CA ALA A 304 21.39 -5.63 -0.39
C ALA A 304 20.25 -6.65 -0.47
N ALA A 305 20.48 -7.94 -0.17
CA ALA A 305 19.33 -8.83 0.06
C ALA A 305 18.66 -8.37 1.37
N LYS A 306 17.54 -7.64 1.27
CA LYS A 306 16.76 -7.21 2.43
C LYS A 306 16.37 -8.46 3.21
N LYS A 307 16.81 -8.51 4.46
CA LYS A 307 16.56 -9.60 5.40
C LYS A 307 15.20 -9.39 6.03
N GLY A 308 14.39 -10.44 6.09
CA GLY A 308 13.21 -10.42 6.93
C GLY A 308 11.87 -10.68 6.24
N VAL A 309 10.84 -10.46 7.04
CA VAL A 309 9.45 -10.70 6.67
C VAL A 309 8.77 -9.35 6.45
N LYS A 310 8.09 -9.19 5.31
CA LYS A 310 7.30 -7.99 5.01
C LYS A 310 6.06 -7.96 5.88
N LEU A 311 5.75 -6.80 6.43
CA LEU A 311 4.58 -6.60 7.26
C LEU A 311 3.54 -5.77 6.51
N TYR A 312 2.33 -6.31 6.41
CA TYR A 312 1.17 -5.66 5.82
C TYR A 312 0.09 -5.42 6.89
N CYS A 313 -0.72 -4.41 6.66
CA CYS A 313 -1.95 -4.15 7.39
C CYS A 313 -3.05 -3.80 6.39
N ASN A 314 -4.08 -4.64 6.30
CA ASN A 314 -5.18 -4.51 5.33
C ASN A 314 -4.68 -4.33 3.87
N GLY A 315 -3.70 -5.14 3.46
CA GLY A 315 -3.15 -5.11 2.10
C GLY A 315 -2.21 -3.94 1.79
N VAL A 316 -1.92 -3.08 2.77
CA VAL A 316 -0.97 -1.96 2.63
C VAL A 316 0.35 -2.32 3.28
N LEU A 317 1.46 -2.15 2.56
CA LEU A 317 2.79 -2.40 3.08
C LEU A 317 3.14 -1.38 4.18
N ILE A 318 3.48 -1.91 5.36
CA ILE A 318 3.91 -1.13 6.52
C ILE A 318 5.44 -1.13 6.64
N MET A 319 6.05 -2.31 6.57
CA MET A 319 7.50 -2.50 6.65
C MET A 319 7.95 -3.54 5.64
N GLU A 320 9.03 -3.25 4.91
CA GLU A 320 9.66 -4.21 3.98
C GLU A 320 10.50 -5.26 4.72
N ASP A 321 10.99 -4.90 5.90
CA ASP A 321 11.84 -5.72 6.76
C ASP A 321 11.45 -5.46 8.21
N CYS A 322 10.70 -6.40 8.79
CA CYS A 322 10.25 -6.32 10.16
C CYS A 322 11.17 -7.14 11.08
N ASP A 323 12.27 -6.52 11.51
CA ASP A 323 13.27 -7.10 12.41
C ASP A 323 12.72 -7.54 13.78
N LYS A 324 11.58 -6.97 14.19
CA LYS A 324 10.94 -7.26 15.48
C LYS A 324 9.98 -8.46 15.45
N LEU A 325 9.77 -9.06 14.27
CA LEU A 325 8.79 -10.13 14.10
C LEU A 325 9.39 -11.50 14.42
N LEU A 326 10.63 -11.74 14.02
CA LEU A 326 11.36 -12.97 14.24
C LEU A 326 12.71 -12.65 14.89
N HIS A 327 13.20 -13.55 15.73
CA HIS A 327 14.56 -13.45 16.29
C HIS A 327 15.62 -13.61 15.18
N ASP A 328 16.81 -13.05 15.39
CA ASP A 328 17.90 -13.00 14.43
C ASP A 328 18.30 -14.38 13.90
N TYR A 329 18.15 -15.43 14.72
CA TYR A 329 18.44 -16.79 14.28
C TYR A 329 17.44 -17.36 13.27
N PHE A 330 16.34 -16.64 12.97
CA PHE A 330 15.41 -16.91 11.88
C PHE A 330 15.50 -15.88 10.74
N GLU A 331 16.53 -15.06 10.69
CA GLU A 331 16.70 -14.00 9.68
C GLU A 331 16.71 -14.51 8.22
N PHE A 332 16.97 -15.82 8.02
CA PHE A 332 16.86 -16.45 6.70
C PHE A 332 15.42 -16.60 6.20
N VAL A 333 14.41 -16.55 7.06
CA VAL A 333 13.01 -16.69 6.67
C VAL A 333 12.59 -15.49 5.82
N ARG A 334 11.89 -15.78 4.73
CA ARG A 334 11.33 -14.78 3.82
C ARG A 334 9.81 -14.89 3.79
N GLY A 335 9.15 -13.85 3.34
CA GLY A 335 7.70 -13.88 3.13
C GLY A 335 6.98 -12.67 3.65
N VAL A 336 5.71 -12.87 4.00
CA VAL A 336 4.81 -11.80 4.41
C VAL A 336 3.97 -12.19 5.61
N VAL A 337 3.63 -11.18 6.41
CA VAL A 337 2.60 -11.26 7.45
C VAL A 337 1.63 -10.11 7.21
N ASP A 338 0.34 -10.39 7.24
CA ASP A 338 -0.73 -9.41 7.06
C ASP A 338 -1.71 -9.52 8.24
N SER A 339 -1.89 -8.44 8.98
CA SER A 339 -2.78 -8.42 10.15
C SER A 339 -3.55 -7.11 10.23
N PRO A 340 -4.90 -7.19 10.34
CA PRO A 340 -5.73 -6.00 10.55
C PRO A 340 -5.61 -5.44 11.98
N ASP A 341 -5.11 -6.23 12.93
CA ASP A 341 -5.12 -5.91 14.37
C ASP A 341 -3.88 -5.12 14.83
N LEU A 342 -2.98 -4.75 13.89
CA LEU A 342 -1.76 -4.04 14.24
C LEU A 342 -2.03 -2.61 14.70
N SER A 343 -1.52 -2.27 15.90
CA SER A 343 -1.51 -0.88 16.37
C SER A 343 -0.36 -0.12 15.70
N LEU A 344 -0.67 0.64 14.67
CA LEU A 344 0.29 1.45 13.93
C LEU A 344 0.47 2.81 14.62
N ASN A 345 1.66 3.42 14.47
CA ASN A 345 1.84 4.83 14.79
C ASN A 345 1.30 5.72 13.66
N ILE A 346 1.39 7.02 13.85
CA ILE A 346 0.89 8.03 12.90
C ILE A 346 1.52 7.89 11.51
N SER A 347 2.84 7.62 11.44
CA SER A 347 3.55 7.44 10.15
C SER A 347 3.40 6.06 9.54
N ARG A 348 2.87 5.09 10.29
CA ARG A 348 2.86 3.66 9.93
C ARG A 348 4.25 3.07 9.65
N GLU A 349 5.32 3.81 9.96
CA GLU A 349 6.70 3.37 9.74
C GLU A 349 7.30 2.71 10.98
N ILE A 350 6.73 2.97 12.16
CA ILE A 350 7.22 2.45 13.44
C ILE A 350 6.06 1.79 14.18
N LEU A 351 6.25 0.56 14.60
CA LEU A 351 5.33 -0.14 15.47
C LEU A 351 5.63 0.26 16.92
N GLN A 352 4.69 0.92 17.57
CA GLN A 352 4.79 1.19 19.00
C GLN A 352 4.73 -0.15 19.75
N HIS A 353 5.56 -0.35 20.78
CA HIS A 353 5.68 -1.53 21.67
C HIS A 353 4.51 -2.52 21.54
N ASN A 354 4.53 -3.33 20.49
CA ASN A 354 3.32 -3.98 20.04
C ASN A 354 3.26 -5.38 20.62
N ARG A 355 2.42 -5.56 21.64
CA ARG A 355 2.09 -6.87 22.20
C ARG A 355 1.60 -7.83 21.10
N GLN A 356 0.89 -7.33 20.11
CA GLN A 356 0.39 -8.12 18.98
C GLN A 356 1.54 -8.68 18.13
N LEU A 357 2.55 -7.86 17.79
CA LEU A 357 3.74 -8.35 17.06
C LEU A 357 4.45 -9.46 17.81
N LYS A 358 4.64 -9.28 19.13
CA LYS A 358 5.27 -10.32 19.96
C LYS A 358 4.47 -11.62 19.92
N VAL A 359 3.15 -11.56 20.01
CA VAL A 359 2.27 -12.74 19.92
C VAL A 359 2.36 -13.39 18.54
N ILE A 360 2.33 -12.58 17.47
CA ILE A 360 2.49 -13.09 16.10
C ILE A 360 3.86 -13.76 15.97
N GLY A 361 4.95 -13.08 16.35
CA GLY A 361 6.31 -13.60 16.25
C GLY A 361 6.48 -14.94 16.95
N GLN A 362 6.08 -15.05 18.21
CA GLN A 362 6.13 -16.32 18.96
C GLN A 362 5.35 -17.46 18.29
N ASN A 363 4.20 -17.14 17.66
CA ASN A 363 3.42 -18.15 16.94
C ASN A 363 4.11 -18.56 15.63
N LEU A 364 4.71 -17.61 14.90
CA LEU A 364 5.45 -17.90 13.68
C LEU A 364 6.67 -18.77 13.97
N GLU A 365 7.46 -18.45 15.00
CA GLU A 365 8.66 -19.21 15.40
C GLU A 365 8.31 -20.65 15.77
N LYS A 366 7.22 -20.87 16.52
CA LYS A 366 6.74 -22.22 16.83
C LYS A 366 6.42 -23.02 15.55
N LYS A 367 5.81 -22.37 14.53
CA LYS A 367 5.46 -23.02 13.28
C LYS A 367 6.69 -23.27 12.41
N ILE A 368 7.63 -22.33 12.35
CA ILE A 368 8.91 -22.49 11.65
C ILE A 368 9.70 -23.65 12.28
N LYS A 369 9.81 -23.69 13.60
CA LYS A 369 10.46 -24.78 14.34
C LYS A 369 9.81 -26.13 14.03
N ALA A 370 8.49 -26.22 14.11
CA ALA A 370 7.76 -27.45 13.82
C ALA A 370 7.98 -27.94 12.37
N GLU A 371 8.07 -27.02 11.38
CA GLU A 371 8.33 -27.40 10.00
C GLU A 371 9.79 -27.87 9.81
N LEU A 372 10.76 -27.25 10.48
CA LEU A 372 12.14 -27.73 10.48
C LEU A 372 12.28 -29.11 11.14
N GLU A 373 11.59 -29.36 12.25
CA GLU A 373 11.54 -30.67 12.91
C GLU A 373 10.87 -31.73 12.02
N LYS A 374 9.82 -31.37 11.32
CA LYS A 374 9.15 -32.22 10.34
C LYS A 374 10.11 -32.55 9.19
N MET A 375 10.77 -31.57 8.60
CA MET A 375 11.76 -31.76 7.53
C MET A 375 12.90 -32.69 8.00
N MET A 376 13.41 -32.49 9.21
CA MET A 376 14.45 -33.33 9.82
C MET A 376 14.05 -34.80 9.94
N ARG A 377 12.75 -35.05 10.24
CA ARG A 377 12.23 -36.41 10.43
C ARG A 377 11.83 -37.06 9.12
N ASP A 378 11.15 -36.32 8.24
CA ASP A 378 10.45 -36.87 7.07
C ASP A 378 11.27 -36.76 5.78
N ASP A 379 12.22 -35.80 5.67
CA ASP A 379 13.12 -35.57 4.54
C ASP A 379 14.52 -35.15 5.01
N ARG A 380 15.24 -36.12 5.53
CA ARG A 380 16.57 -35.91 6.11
C ARG A 380 17.58 -35.29 5.13
N PRO A 381 17.68 -35.68 3.84
CA PRO A 381 18.59 -35.06 2.89
C PRO A 381 18.30 -33.57 2.68
N LYS A 382 17.00 -33.17 2.63
CA LYS A 382 16.58 -31.79 2.50
C LYS A 382 16.95 -30.98 3.74
N TYR A 383 16.74 -31.54 4.92
CA TYR A 383 17.15 -30.92 6.18
C TYR A 383 18.67 -30.74 6.28
N GLU A 384 19.48 -31.70 5.83
CA GLU A 384 20.92 -31.58 5.83
C GLU A 384 21.42 -30.49 4.87
N THR A 385 20.73 -30.29 3.74
CA THR A 385 21.01 -29.20 2.81
C THR A 385 20.68 -27.86 3.48
N PHE A 386 19.51 -27.74 4.10
CA PHE A 386 19.12 -26.58 4.90
C PHE A 386 20.14 -26.28 6.00
N TRP A 387 20.56 -27.31 6.76
CA TRP A 387 21.50 -27.15 7.87
C TRP A 387 22.88 -26.67 7.43
N LYS A 388 23.36 -27.09 6.25
CA LYS A 388 24.60 -26.59 5.68
C LYS A 388 24.56 -25.10 5.38
N ASN A 389 23.42 -24.60 4.93
CA ASN A 389 23.25 -23.20 4.55
C ASN A 389 22.94 -22.29 5.77
N PHE A 390 22.06 -22.74 6.66
CA PHE A 390 21.50 -21.88 7.72
C PHE A 390 21.75 -22.36 9.15
N GLY A 391 22.45 -23.48 9.33
CA GLY A 391 22.69 -24.05 10.66
C GLY A 391 23.50 -23.14 11.59
N ILE A 392 24.29 -22.21 11.04
CA ILE A 392 25.03 -21.23 11.84
C ILE A 392 24.08 -20.26 12.53
N HIS A 393 23.04 -19.77 11.83
CA HIS A 393 22.02 -18.87 12.40
C HIS A 393 21.28 -19.55 13.56
N ILE A 394 20.84 -20.80 13.37
CA ILE A 394 20.18 -21.58 14.42
C ILE A 394 21.07 -21.79 15.62
N LYS A 395 22.37 -22.02 15.42
CA LYS A 395 23.34 -22.19 16.54
C LYS A 395 23.54 -20.89 17.33
N CYS A 396 23.52 -19.73 16.65
CA CYS A 396 23.60 -18.44 17.34
C CYS A 396 22.44 -18.26 18.31
N GLY A 397 21.22 -18.70 17.95
CA GLY A 397 20.05 -18.63 18.82
C GLY A 397 20.16 -19.42 20.12
N VAL A 398 21.06 -20.44 20.20
CA VAL A 398 21.30 -21.16 21.47
C VAL A 398 22.07 -20.29 22.49
N CYS A 399 22.73 -19.23 22.03
CA CYS A 399 23.48 -18.31 22.89
C CYS A 399 22.63 -17.15 23.40
N ASP A 400 21.43 -16.94 22.83
CA ASP A 400 20.53 -15.83 23.16
C ASP A 400 19.45 -16.19 24.20
N GLU A 401 19.36 -17.47 24.62
CA GLU A 401 18.56 -17.96 25.74
C GLU A 401 19.45 -18.04 27.01
#